data_f85f7eb41355957671b692f87daeb9f1
#
_entry.id   f85f7eb41355957671b692f87daeb9f1
#
_cell.length_a   1.000
_cell.length_b   1.000
_cell.length_c   1.000
_cell.angle_alpha   90.00
_cell.angle_beta   90.00
_cell.angle_gamma   90.00
#
_symmetry.space_group_name_H-M   'P 1'
#
loop_
_entity.id
_entity.type
_entity.pdbx_description
1 polymer ?
#
loop_
_entity_poly.entity_id
_entity_poly.type
_entity_poly.pdbx_seq_one_letter_code
_entity_poly.pdbx_strand_id
1 'polypeptide(L)'
;MMKVLLVLYKSLLNREDLLKKLEEELNLLSKVIGPDSIYAVIPSEMKGLFDRFPELVFIRNDKGSFLYGLYKGLRKLRGNHVLVLDPVERLTKEKLAQVLSAGKKNVLSKGWALLRLMDLDYVIRTVEKYREKEGSMEEIFEEVYKEYGIKYEIL
;
A
#
# COMPACT_ATOMS: atom_id res chain seq x y z
N MET A 1 -8.59 1.56 13.53
CA MET A 1 -8.48 0.23 12.89
C MET A 1 -7.47 0.31 11.76
N MET A 2 -6.69 -0.74 11.57
CA MET A 2 -5.71 -0.80 10.49
C MET A 2 -6.28 -1.49 9.27
N LYS A 3 -6.06 -0.90 8.10
CA LYS A 3 -6.37 -1.49 6.79
C LYS A 3 -5.07 -1.72 6.03
N VAL A 4 -5.07 -2.73 5.18
CA VAL A 4 -3.93 -3.03 4.31
C VAL A 4 -4.26 -2.60 2.89
N LEU A 5 -3.33 -1.94 2.26
CA LEU A 5 -3.43 -1.50 0.87
C LEU A 5 -2.31 -2.12 0.05
N LEU A 6 -2.68 -3.02 -0.86
CA LEU A 6 -1.79 -3.56 -1.88
C LEU A 6 -1.92 -2.70 -3.13
N VAL A 7 -0.84 -2.13 -3.60
CA VAL A 7 -0.85 -1.32 -4.82
C VAL A 7 -0.20 -2.10 -5.95
N LEU A 8 -1.03 -2.55 -6.90
CA LEU A 8 -0.58 -3.21 -8.11
C LEU A 8 -0.56 -2.21 -9.26
N TYR A 9 0.43 -2.31 -10.10
CA TYR A 9 0.66 -1.34 -11.17
C TYR A 9 1.11 -2.07 -12.45
N LYS A 10 0.98 -1.35 -13.57
CA LYS A 10 1.07 -1.94 -14.91
C LYS A 10 2.42 -2.63 -15.19
N SER A 11 3.54 -2.06 -14.69
CA SER A 11 4.86 -2.65 -14.90
C SER A 11 5.04 -4.02 -14.24
N LEU A 12 4.16 -4.40 -13.31
CA LEU A 12 4.18 -5.72 -12.67
C LEU A 12 3.68 -6.85 -13.58
N LEU A 13 3.03 -6.52 -14.70
CA LEU A 13 2.49 -7.52 -15.64
C LEU A 13 3.56 -8.48 -16.17
N ASN A 14 4.82 -8.05 -16.20
CA ASN A 14 5.93 -8.85 -16.69
C ASN A 14 6.58 -9.75 -15.61
N ARG A 15 6.00 -9.76 -14.41
CA ARG A 15 6.53 -10.56 -13.29
C ARG A 15 5.80 -11.90 -13.21
N GLU A 16 6.51 -12.96 -13.58
CA GLU A 16 5.95 -14.34 -13.56
C GLU A 16 5.70 -14.85 -12.14
N ASP A 17 6.48 -14.39 -11.18
CA ASP A 17 6.40 -14.79 -9.77
C ASP A 17 5.37 -14.00 -8.94
N LEU A 18 4.70 -13.04 -9.56
CA LEU A 18 3.79 -12.12 -8.86
C LEU A 18 2.67 -12.83 -8.10
N LEU A 19 1.98 -13.75 -8.78
CA LEU A 19 0.85 -14.47 -8.16
C LEU A 19 1.30 -15.27 -6.94
N LYS A 20 2.44 -15.93 -7.03
CA LYS A 20 2.99 -16.71 -5.92
C LYS A 20 3.33 -15.83 -4.73
N LYS A 21 3.97 -14.69 -4.97
CA LYS A 21 4.28 -13.72 -3.92
C LYS A 21 3.03 -13.16 -3.28
N LEU A 22 2.02 -12.82 -4.06
CA LEU A 22 0.73 -12.35 -3.56
C LEU A 22 0.06 -13.39 -2.67
N GLU A 23 0.05 -14.65 -3.10
CA GLU A 23 -0.53 -15.74 -2.30
C GLU A 23 0.18 -15.88 -0.95
N GLU A 24 1.52 -15.82 -0.93
CA GLU A 24 2.32 -15.89 0.29
C GLU A 24 2.01 -14.72 1.22
N GLU A 25 2.00 -13.49 0.70
CA GLU A 25 1.69 -12.29 1.48
C GLU A 25 0.27 -12.30 2.03
N LEU A 26 -0.70 -12.67 1.21
CA LEU A 26 -2.10 -12.73 1.61
C LEU A 26 -2.34 -13.80 2.68
N ASN A 27 -1.69 -14.95 2.57
CA ASN A 27 -1.74 -15.97 3.61
C ASN A 27 -1.19 -15.47 4.93
N LEU A 28 -0.08 -14.74 4.90
CA LEU A 28 0.53 -14.15 6.09
C LEU A 28 -0.38 -13.09 6.72
N LEU A 29 -0.88 -12.17 5.91
CA LEU A 29 -1.76 -11.08 6.35
C LEU A 29 -3.10 -11.59 6.89
N SER A 30 -3.69 -12.56 6.22
CA SER A 30 -5.00 -13.10 6.62
C SER A 30 -4.99 -13.80 7.98
N LYS A 31 -3.83 -14.26 8.43
CA LYS A 31 -3.67 -14.85 9.78
C LYS A 31 -3.69 -13.80 10.88
N VAL A 32 -3.38 -12.57 10.55
CA VAL A 32 -3.21 -11.47 11.51
C VAL A 32 -4.29 -10.41 11.35
N ILE A 33 -4.67 -10.12 10.11
CA ILE A 33 -5.65 -9.09 9.75
C ILE A 33 -6.75 -9.77 8.95
N GLY A 34 -8.02 -9.48 9.25
CA GLY A 34 -9.15 -10.05 8.53
C GLY A 34 -9.09 -9.74 7.03
N PRO A 35 -9.47 -10.68 6.15
CA PRO A 35 -9.40 -10.48 4.70
C PRO A 35 -10.26 -9.31 4.19
N ASP A 36 -11.34 -8.97 4.87
CA ASP A 36 -12.18 -7.80 4.58
C ASP A 36 -11.48 -6.46 4.84
N SER A 37 -10.35 -6.47 5.53
CA SER A 37 -9.51 -5.30 5.77
C SER A 37 -8.37 -5.14 4.76
N ILE A 38 -8.29 -6.01 3.75
CA ILE A 38 -7.26 -6.00 2.73
C ILE A 38 -7.85 -5.44 1.42
N TYR A 39 -7.32 -4.32 0.98
CA TYR A 39 -7.73 -3.61 -0.22
C TYR A 39 -6.62 -3.72 -1.26
N ALA A 40 -6.98 -4.11 -2.47
CA ALA A 40 -6.04 -4.22 -3.59
C ALA A 40 -6.41 -3.24 -4.70
N VAL A 41 -5.49 -2.35 -5.03
CA VAL A 41 -5.64 -1.47 -6.20
C VAL A 41 -5.02 -2.19 -7.38
N ILE A 42 -5.81 -2.44 -8.44
CA ILE A 42 -5.37 -3.23 -9.59
C ILE A 42 -5.61 -2.51 -10.91
N PRO A 43 -4.66 -2.60 -11.86
CA PRO A 43 -4.91 -2.17 -13.24
C PRO A 43 -5.94 -3.11 -13.91
N SER A 44 -6.63 -2.60 -14.92
CA SER A 44 -7.65 -3.37 -15.65
C SER A 44 -7.10 -4.65 -16.26
N GLU A 45 -5.82 -4.67 -16.63
CA GLU A 45 -5.15 -5.85 -17.21
C GLU A 45 -5.04 -7.00 -16.22
N MET A 46 -5.17 -6.73 -14.91
CA MET A 46 -5.05 -7.74 -13.84
C MET A 46 -6.39 -8.13 -13.23
N LYS A 47 -7.49 -7.84 -13.91
CA LYS A 47 -8.85 -8.12 -13.38
C LYS A 47 -9.10 -9.59 -13.03
N GLY A 48 -8.36 -10.53 -13.61
CA GLY A 48 -8.44 -11.94 -13.26
C GLY A 48 -8.11 -12.28 -11.81
N LEU A 49 -7.45 -11.35 -11.09
CA LEU A 49 -7.17 -11.53 -9.68
C LEU A 49 -8.44 -11.56 -8.81
N PHE A 50 -9.54 -10.97 -9.27
CA PHE A 50 -10.83 -11.06 -8.60
C PHE A 50 -11.24 -12.52 -8.33
N ASP A 51 -11.04 -13.37 -9.33
CA ASP A 51 -11.44 -14.77 -9.24
C ASP A 51 -10.55 -15.57 -8.29
N ARG A 52 -9.28 -15.17 -8.19
CA ARG A 52 -8.32 -15.85 -7.33
C ARG A 52 -8.41 -15.45 -5.87
N PHE A 53 -8.78 -14.20 -5.59
CA PHE A 53 -8.85 -13.64 -4.25
C PHE A 53 -10.19 -12.94 -4.00
N PRO A 54 -11.31 -13.71 -3.99
CA PRO A 54 -12.65 -13.12 -3.92
C PRO A 54 -12.96 -12.41 -2.60
N GLU A 55 -12.22 -12.69 -1.53
CA GLU A 55 -12.42 -12.07 -0.23
C GLU A 55 -11.80 -10.67 -0.09
N LEU A 56 -11.00 -10.23 -1.04
CA LEU A 56 -10.37 -8.91 -1.01
C LEU A 56 -11.32 -7.84 -1.54
N VAL A 57 -11.09 -6.60 -1.08
CA VAL A 57 -11.77 -5.43 -1.66
C VAL A 57 -10.89 -4.89 -2.78
N PHE A 58 -11.43 -4.76 -3.97
CA PHE A 58 -10.68 -4.31 -5.14
C PHE A 58 -11.02 -2.87 -5.52
N ILE A 59 -9.99 -2.11 -5.91
CA ILE A 59 -10.08 -0.73 -6.37
C ILE A 59 -9.39 -0.65 -7.73
N ARG A 60 -10.00 0.05 -8.68
CA ARG A 60 -9.45 0.17 -10.03
C ARG A 60 -8.31 1.18 -10.08
N ASN A 61 -7.20 0.77 -10.72
CA ASN A 61 -6.08 1.66 -11.05
C ASN A 61 -6.17 2.07 -12.52
N ASP A 62 -6.93 3.13 -12.81
CA ASP A 62 -7.24 3.55 -14.19
C ASP A 62 -6.02 4.02 -14.99
N LYS A 63 -5.03 4.58 -14.33
CA LYS A 63 -3.81 5.08 -14.98
C LYS A 63 -2.69 4.05 -15.03
N GLY A 64 -2.77 3.01 -14.21
CA GLY A 64 -1.81 1.92 -14.17
C GLY A 64 -0.50 2.18 -13.45
N SER A 65 -0.23 3.41 -12.99
CA SER A 65 1.00 3.76 -12.27
C SER A 65 0.89 3.45 -10.77
N PHE A 66 2.05 3.33 -10.11
CA PHE A 66 2.10 3.14 -8.66
C PHE A 66 1.49 4.32 -7.91
N LEU A 67 1.90 5.55 -8.21
CA LEU A 67 1.42 6.74 -7.49
C LEU A 67 -0.07 6.99 -7.70
N TYR A 68 -0.59 6.76 -8.91
CA TYR A 68 -2.02 6.87 -9.14
C TYR A 68 -2.80 5.83 -8.35
N GLY A 69 -2.31 4.59 -8.33
CA GLY A 69 -2.89 3.52 -7.53
C GLY A 69 -2.88 3.82 -6.04
N LEU A 70 -1.75 4.33 -5.54
CA LEU A 70 -1.60 4.77 -4.16
C LEU A 70 -2.63 5.87 -3.83
N TYR A 71 -2.76 6.87 -4.68
CA TYR A 71 -3.73 7.94 -4.53
C TYR A 71 -5.16 7.42 -4.42
N LYS A 72 -5.57 6.55 -5.33
CA LYS A 72 -6.90 5.97 -5.34
C LYS A 72 -7.17 5.15 -4.08
N GLY A 73 -6.22 4.33 -3.69
CA GLY A 73 -6.33 3.48 -2.50
C GLY A 73 -6.41 4.26 -1.21
N LEU A 74 -5.52 5.22 -1.02
CA LEU A 74 -5.49 6.03 0.21
C LEU A 74 -6.77 6.87 0.38
N ARG A 75 -7.29 7.42 -0.71
CA ARG A 75 -8.58 8.15 -0.66
C ARG A 75 -9.71 7.26 -0.15
N LYS A 76 -9.75 6.02 -0.61
CA LYS A 76 -10.77 5.06 -0.20
C LYS A 76 -10.63 4.68 1.28
N LEU A 77 -9.42 4.76 1.83
CA LEU A 77 -9.10 4.33 3.19
C LEU A 77 -9.00 5.48 4.20
N ARG A 78 -9.49 6.66 3.87
CA ARG A 78 -9.56 7.77 4.82
C ARG A 78 -10.26 7.31 6.11
N GLY A 79 -9.75 7.79 7.24
CA GLY A 79 -10.29 7.42 8.55
C GLY A 79 -9.68 6.15 9.14
N ASN A 80 -8.66 5.59 8.52
CA ASN A 80 -7.97 4.39 8.99
C ASN A 80 -6.46 4.60 9.10
N HIS A 81 -5.81 3.78 9.92
CA HIS A 81 -4.37 3.55 9.80
C HIS A 81 -4.17 2.63 8.59
N VAL A 82 -3.21 2.92 7.74
CA VAL A 82 -3.02 2.17 6.49
C VAL A 82 -1.62 1.58 6.42
N LEU A 83 -1.54 0.28 6.22
CA LEU A 83 -0.31 -0.40 5.85
C LEU A 83 -0.30 -0.55 4.33
N VAL A 84 0.61 0.18 3.68
CA VAL A 84 0.80 0.11 2.22
C VAL A 84 1.86 -0.93 1.91
N LEU A 85 1.58 -1.82 0.98
CA LEU A 85 2.50 -2.87 0.53
C LEU A 85 2.74 -2.79 -0.97
N ASP A 86 4.01 -2.91 -1.36
CA ASP A 86 4.40 -3.18 -2.74
C ASP A 86 4.55 -4.71 -2.86
N PRO A 87 3.79 -5.39 -3.73
CA PRO A 87 3.81 -6.85 -3.83
C PRO A 87 5.13 -7.41 -4.37
N VAL A 88 6.01 -6.56 -4.90
CA VAL A 88 7.33 -6.98 -5.37
C VAL A 88 8.26 -7.31 -4.19
N GLU A 89 8.13 -6.56 -3.10
CA GLU A 89 8.95 -6.74 -1.92
C GLU A 89 8.33 -7.74 -0.96
N ARG A 90 9.15 -8.64 -0.43
CA ARG A 90 8.67 -9.69 0.46
C ARG A 90 8.37 -9.16 1.86
N LEU A 91 7.15 -9.39 2.31
CA LEU A 91 6.78 -9.18 3.71
C LEU A 91 7.00 -10.48 4.48
N THR A 92 7.85 -10.43 5.51
CA THR A 92 8.10 -11.57 6.40
C THR A 92 7.31 -11.44 7.70
N LYS A 93 7.20 -12.53 8.47
CA LYS A 93 6.59 -12.48 9.80
C LYS A 93 7.27 -11.47 10.70
N GLU A 94 8.60 -11.39 10.65
CA GLU A 94 9.40 -10.47 11.45
C GLU A 94 9.10 -9.02 11.10
N LYS A 95 9.04 -8.71 9.81
CA LYS A 95 8.68 -7.37 9.34
C LYS A 95 7.26 -7.00 9.72
N LEU A 96 6.32 -7.92 9.57
CA LEU A 96 4.93 -7.68 9.96
C LEU A 96 4.82 -7.41 11.47
N ALA A 97 5.53 -8.18 12.28
CA ALA A 97 5.58 -7.95 13.73
C ALA A 97 6.16 -6.57 14.07
N GLN A 98 7.23 -6.14 13.38
CA GLN A 98 7.80 -4.79 13.55
C GLN A 98 6.78 -3.70 13.19
N VAL A 99 6.07 -3.85 12.09
CA VAL A 99 5.03 -2.91 11.65
C VAL A 99 3.94 -2.79 12.70
N LEU A 100 3.44 -3.92 13.18
CA LEU A 100 2.36 -3.95 14.16
C LEU A 100 2.80 -3.37 15.51
N SER A 101 4.07 -3.55 15.89
CA SER A 101 4.62 -3.00 17.12
C SER A 101 4.99 -1.51 17.02
N ALA A 102 5.12 -0.97 15.82
CA ALA A 102 5.40 0.45 15.62
C ALA A 102 4.27 1.36 16.11
N GLY A 103 3.07 0.82 16.27
CA GLY A 103 1.96 1.52 16.91
C GLY A 103 1.42 2.67 16.06
N LYS A 104 1.43 3.89 16.60
CA LYS A 104 0.82 5.08 15.99
C LYS A 104 1.81 5.97 15.25
N LYS A 105 2.92 5.43 14.78
CA LYS A 105 3.95 6.20 14.08
C LYS A 105 3.87 5.97 12.58
N ASN A 106 4.32 6.97 11.81
CA ASN A 106 4.57 6.78 10.39
C ASN A 106 5.90 6.04 10.23
N VAL A 107 5.88 4.95 9.49
CA VAL A 107 7.06 4.09 9.31
C VAL A 107 7.22 3.80 7.82
N LEU A 108 8.46 3.84 7.35
CA LEU A 108 8.82 3.52 5.98
C LEU A 108 9.87 2.43 5.97
N SER A 109 9.68 1.43 5.13
CA SER A 109 10.68 0.42 4.82
C SER A 109 10.60 0.10 3.33
N LYS A 110 11.57 -0.66 2.83
CA LYS A 110 11.57 -1.06 1.44
C LYS A 110 10.31 -1.90 1.12
N GLY A 111 9.49 -1.38 0.21
CA GLY A 111 8.30 -2.07 -0.24
C GLY A 111 7.07 -1.95 0.66
N TRP A 112 7.15 -1.25 1.78
CA TRP A 112 5.98 -1.01 2.60
C TRP A 112 6.09 0.26 3.43
N ALA A 113 4.93 0.78 3.83
CA ALA A 113 4.83 1.95 4.70
C ALA A 113 3.61 1.84 5.60
N LEU A 114 3.78 2.18 6.87
CA LEU A 114 2.66 2.33 7.80
C LEU A 114 2.33 3.81 7.94
N LEU A 115 1.10 4.15 7.60
CA LEU A 115 0.60 5.53 7.61
C LEU A 115 -0.40 5.68 8.74
N ARG A 116 -0.11 6.57 9.67
CA ARG A 116 -1.04 6.78 10.78
C ARG A 116 -2.22 7.67 10.36
N LEU A 117 -3.37 7.36 10.92
CA LEU A 117 -4.63 8.03 10.67
C LEU A 117 -4.53 9.56 10.71
N MET A 118 -3.85 10.10 11.70
CA MET A 118 -3.78 11.56 11.92
C MET A 118 -3.08 12.30 10.79
N ASP A 119 -2.14 11.64 10.10
CA ASP A 119 -1.34 12.27 9.04
C ASP A 119 -1.77 11.84 7.64
N LEU A 120 -2.73 10.93 7.54
CA LEU A 120 -3.12 10.33 6.26
C LEU A 120 -3.59 11.37 5.23
N ASP A 121 -4.35 12.37 5.64
CA ASP A 121 -4.83 13.42 4.74
C ASP A 121 -3.69 14.24 4.13
N TYR A 122 -2.63 14.49 4.89
CA TYR A 122 -1.44 15.20 4.37
C TYR A 122 -0.70 14.36 3.35
N VAL A 123 -0.60 13.05 3.60
CA VAL A 123 -0.01 12.11 2.64
C VAL A 123 -0.85 12.07 1.36
N ILE A 124 -2.17 11.99 1.49
CA ILE A 124 -3.09 11.99 0.34
C ILE A 124 -2.91 13.26 -0.51
N ARG A 125 -2.83 14.43 0.10
CA ARG A 125 -2.62 15.70 -0.61
C ARG A 125 -1.31 15.71 -1.38
N THR A 126 -0.26 15.18 -0.78
CA THR A 126 1.05 15.08 -1.44
C THR A 126 1.00 14.11 -2.61
N VAL A 127 0.45 12.93 -2.42
CA VAL A 127 0.31 11.93 -3.50
C VAL A 127 -0.54 12.48 -4.64
N GLU A 128 -1.59 13.23 -4.34
CA GLU A 128 -2.44 13.87 -5.35
C GLU A 128 -1.64 14.77 -6.30
N LYS A 129 -0.67 15.51 -5.79
CA LYS A 129 0.19 16.37 -6.61
C LYS A 129 1.04 15.58 -7.60
N TYR A 130 1.40 14.36 -7.25
CA TYR A 130 2.33 13.52 -8.02
C TYR A 130 1.65 12.34 -8.73
N ARG A 131 0.32 12.24 -8.69
CA ARG A 131 -0.43 11.09 -9.21
C ARG A 131 -0.24 10.82 -10.71
N GLU A 132 0.16 11.83 -11.46
CA GLU A 132 0.41 11.72 -12.90
C GLU A 132 1.89 11.45 -13.23
N LYS A 133 2.72 11.30 -12.19
CA LYS A 133 4.17 11.10 -12.32
C LYS A 133 4.55 9.71 -11.84
N GLU A 134 5.73 9.26 -12.26
CA GLU A 134 6.35 8.11 -11.64
C GLU A 134 7.07 8.54 -10.36
N GLY A 135 7.08 7.68 -9.36
CA GLY A 135 7.73 7.98 -8.10
C GLY A 135 7.58 6.85 -7.10
N SER A 136 8.17 7.07 -5.93
CA SER A 136 8.24 6.08 -4.85
C SER A 136 7.66 6.62 -3.55
N MET A 137 7.46 5.72 -2.59
CA MET A 137 7.03 6.11 -1.24
C MET A 137 8.04 7.02 -0.56
N GLU A 138 9.34 6.79 -0.77
CA GLU A 138 10.39 7.62 -0.20
C GLU A 138 10.26 9.08 -0.63
N GLU A 139 10.02 9.30 -1.93
CA GLU A 139 9.83 10.64 -2.47
C GLU A 139 8.61 11.33 -1.88
N ILE A 140 7.51 10.60 -1.71
CA ILE A 140 6.30 11.13 -1.10
C ILE A 140 6.55 11.54 0.36
N PHE A 141 7.23 10.70 1.14
CA PHE A 141 7.52 11.01 2.54
C PHE A 141 8.48 12.20 2.69
N GLU A 142 9.46 12.35 1.80
CA GLU A 142 10.32 13.54 1.77
C GLU A 142 9.50 14.81 1.56
N GLU A 143 8.56 14.80 0.61
CA GLU A 143 7.71 15.96 0.36
C GLU A 143 6.75 16.23 1.51
N VAL A 144 6.20 15.22 2.13
CA VAL A 144 5.34 15.35 3.31
C VAL A 144 6.12 15.99 4.46
N TYR A 145 7.35 15.57 4.67
CA TYR A 145 8.22 16.17 5.70
C TYR A 145 8.54 17.63 5.39
N LYS A 146 8.94 17.93 4.15
CA LYS A 146 9.25 19.29 3.71
C LYS A 146 8.07 20.25 3.88
N GLU A 147 6.88 19.82 3.46
CA GLU A 147 5.71 20.68 3.37
C GLU A 147 4.98 20.82 4.72
N TYR A 148 4.90 19.72 5.49
CA TYR A 148 4.08 19.66 6.71
C TYR A 148 4.88 19.38 7.98
N GLY A 149 6.16 19.08 7.88
CA GLY A 149 6.99 18.73 9.03
C GLY A 149 6.67 17.39 9.68
N ILE A 150 5.95 16.52 8.97
CA ILE A 150 5.53 15.21 9.49
C ILE A 150 6.70 14.23 9.37
N LYS A 151 7.11 13.68 10.50
CA LYS A 151 8.24 12.74 10.57
C LYS A 151 7.81 11.30 10.36
N TYR A 152 8.75 10.50 9.91
CA TYR A 152 8.60 9.06 9.75
C TYR A 152 9.84 8.33 10.26
N GLU A 153 9.68 7.08 10.65
CA GLU A 153 10.80 6.21 11.04
C GLU A 153 11.16 5.30 9.87
N ILE A 154 12.46 5.00 9.72
CA ILE A 154 12.94 4.04 8.73
C ILE A 154 13.27 2.74 9.46
N LEU A 155 12.68 1.65 8.97
CA LEU A 155 12.96 0.30 9.49
C LEU A 155 13.74 -0.56 8.53
#